data_594d86bbe6c5e7f68d98b7f770ef48e8
#
_entry.id   594d86bbe6c5e7f68d98b7f770ef48e8
#
_cell.length_a   1.000
_cell.length_b   1.000
_cell.length_c   1.000
_cell.angle_alpha   90.00
_cell.angle_beta   90.00
_cell.angle_gamma   90.00
#
_symmetry.space_group_name_H-M   'P 1'
#
loop_
_entity.id
_entity.type
_entity.pdbx_description
1 polymer ?
#
loop_
_entity_poly.entity_id
_entity_poly.type
_entity_poly.pdbx_seq_one_letter_code
_entity_poly.pdbx_strand_id
1 'polypeptide(L)'
;MKKRILSIVLCLVMVFSLLPFTASAASAVPINEETFPDPVFREYVLKIVGSSVLTEEKARQIEVLDVSQDNIKKVLGDRAPITSLMGIRYLRYVKDLNCSGQELKKTLNLEQNSRVERLNCRFNQLTGLWFHKGSSLRYLDCSVNQFTALNLSKNPELTELYCNGNQITALDLSANTKLQKINANCNNLTTLDTRNLPELTYLDLQANFDLKSIDVSKSTKLEILNVAQGKLTSLNVSNNRKLVELKVYDNQLTALDVRSNYLLKKLNCYENQLTALDLSSNVSLEYLTVQKNPITELNLHPLSNLQKFSCSEAKLTKLDVSRCTELQELYCYDNQIETLDLRSNKKLQVLQCQNNRLSWLNLSSNTALDPAKVDCSGNVYDIKVDENLQYKVYPDLPCYGATEGTYFTAARASDWTGGTVSKVDGWDVLTLDNRDVKEVTYKYDTGNAKIGKVAFTLKTEVPAKYITISFDPNGGTGTMKPMRVKAGVGYTLPECTFTPPEGKEFAGWLAVNGNVYPAGHDVYSTYDQSLKATWKDKTEVDVTQM
;
A
#
# COMPACT_ATOMS: atom_id res chain seq x y z
N MET A 1 32.18 -22.08 47.70
CA MET A 1 32.25 -20.72 48.27
C MET A 1 31.42 -19.68 47.46
N LYS A 2 31.18 -19.83 46.17
CA LYS A 2 30.40 -18.83 45.37
C LYS A 2 28.88 -18.82 45.61
N LYS A 3 28.26 -19.86 46.15
CA LYS A 3 26.80 -19.92 46.44
C LYS A 3 26.38 -19.33 47.80
N ARG A 4 27.30 -19.09 48.73
CA ARG A 4 27.01 -18.49 50.05
C ARG A 4 27.12 -16.96 50.05
N ILE A 5 27.84 -16.36 49.10
CA ILE A 5 27.99 -14.89 48.99
C ILE A 5 26.74 -14.27 48.32
N LEU A 6 26.07 -15.00 47.44
CA LEU A 6 24.83 -14.51 46.76
C LEU A 6 23.63 -14.44 47.73
N SER A 7 23.55 -15.35 48.72
CA SER A 7 22.51 -15.31 49.77
C SER A 7 22.67 -14.16 50.76
N ILE A 8 23.90 -13.73 51.06
CA ILE A 8 24.15 -12.64 52.02
C ILE A 8 23.86 -11.28 51.39
N VAL A 9 24.13 -11.10 50.10
CA VAL A 9 23.80 -9.86 49.36
C VAL A 9 22.29 -9.72 49.16
N LEU A 10 21.55 -10.83 48.91
CA LEU A 10 20.08 -10.80 48.83
C LEU A 10 19.42 -10.51 50.20
N CYS A 11 19.97 -11.00 51.31
CA CYS A 11 19.46 -10.70 52.65
C CYS A 11 19.74 -9.26 53.10
N LEU A 12 20.84 -8.64 52.69
CA LEU A 12 21.12 -7.24 53.04
C LEU A 12 20.22 -6.24 52.28
N VAL A 13 19.72 -6.58 51.09
CA VAL A 13 18.75 -5.76 50.37
C VAL A 13 17.33 -5.93 50.94
N MET A 14 17.00 -7.08 51.51
CA MET A 14 15.68 -7.32 52.14
C MET A 14 15.56 -6.76 53.58
N VAL A 15 16.65 -6.54 54.30
CA VAL A 15 16.59 -6.05 55.70
C VAL A 15 16.26 -4.56 55.78
N PHE A 16 16.49 -3.78 54.73
CA PHE A 16 16.08 -2.36 54.71
C PHE A 16 14.62 -2.12 54.29
N SER A 17 13.87 -3.17 53.88
CA SER A 17 12.45 -3.06 53.49
C SER A 17 11.47 -3.52 54.57
N LEU A 18 11.93 -4.02 55.74
CA LEU A 18 11.11 -4.61 56.79
C LEU A 18 11.14 -3.84 58.12
N LEU A 19 11.39 -2.54 58.12
CA LEU A 19 11.04 -1.76 59.29
C LEU A 19 9.52 -1.56 59.32
N PRO A 20 8.78 -2.09 60.32
CA PRO A 20 7.39 -1.78 60.49
C PRO A 20 7.24 -0.28 60.70
N PHE A 21 6.54 0.39 59.80
CA PHE A 21 6.17 1.79 59.99
C PHE A 21 5.11 1.83 61.10
N THR A 22 5.53 1.90 62.36
CA THR A 22 4.64 2.23 63.46
C THR A 22 4.09 3.64 63.21
N ALA A 23 2.78 3.78 63.29
CA ALA A 23 2.08 5.07 63.21
C ALA A 23 2.48 5.91 64.48
N SER A 24 3.68 6.46 64.49
CA SER A 24 4.19 7.41 65.43
C SER A 24 4.31 8.77 64.76
N ALA A 25 3.84 9.81 65.45
CA ALA A 25 3.81 11.24 65.10
C ALA A 25 4.51 11.59 63.80
N ALA A 26 3.78 12.18 62.86
CA ALA A 26 4.20 12.51 61.47
C ALA A 26 5.63 13.03 61.45
N SER A 27 6.60 12.15 61.23
CA SER A 27 8.02 12.51 61.21
C SER A 27 8.30 13.33 59.98
N ALA A 28 8.67 14.60 60.20
CA ALA A 28 9.11 15.50 59.15
C ALA A 28 10.32 14.90 58.41
N VAL A 29 10.26 14.83 57.08
CA VAL A 29 11.33 14.25 56.25
C VAL A 29 12.27 15.35 55.79
N PRO A 30 13.58 15.30 56.15
CA PRO A 30 14.52 16.28 55.62
C PRO A 30 14.66 16.12 54.10
N ILE A 31 14.74 17.25 53.39
CA ILE A 31 14.97 17.27 51.94
C ILE A 31 16.46 17.44 51.70
N ASN A 32 17.19 16.34 51.67
CA ASN A 32 18.64 16.28 51.52
C ASN A 32 19.10 15.16 50.58
N GLU A 33 20.38 14.91 50.47
CA GLU A 33 20.95 13.91 49.55
C GLU A 33 20.56 12.47 49.89
N GLU A 34 20.29 12.17 51.16
CA GLU A 34 19.90 10.83 51.60
C GLU A 34 18.44 10.52 51.21
N THR A 35 17.56 11.52 51.29
CA THR A 35 16.12 11.35 51.04
C THR A 35 15.74 11.63 49.57
N PHE A 36 16.40 12.59 48.93
CA PHE A 36 16.24 12.99 47.53
C PHE A 36 17.63 13.08 46.88
N PRO A 37 18.22 11.96 46.44
CA PRO A 37 19.62 11.92 45.95
C PRO A 37 19.84 12.73 44.67
N ASP A 38 18.87 12.71 43.74
CA ASP A 38 18.99 13.48 42.50
C ASP A 38 18.98 14.98 42.78
N PRO A 39 20.01 15.74 42.39
CA PRO A 39 20.15 17.15 42.77
C PRO A 39 19.06 18.03 42.15
N VAL A 40 18.62 17.74 40.91
CA VAL A 40 17.59 18.55 40.23
C VAL A 40 16.22 18.24 40.82
N PHE A 41 15.90 16.96 41.06
CA PHE A 41 14.66 16.59 41.71
C PHE A 41 14.60 17.17 43.14
N ARG A 42 15.70 17.12 43.90
CA ARG A 42 15.81 17.72 45.22
C ARG A 42 15.60 19.24 45.18
N GLU A 43 16.25 19.97 44.27
CA GLU A 43 16.07 21.41 44.05
C GLU A 43 14.62 21.76 43.77
N TYR A 44 13.97 20.98 42.90
CA TYR A 44 12.55 21.16 42.57
C TYR A 44 11.66 20.93 43.80
N VAL A 45 11.88 19.85 44.57
CA VAL A 45 11.10 19.55 45.77
C VAL A 45 11.30 20.66 46.83
N LEU A 46 12.52 21.13 47.07
CA LEU A 46 12.81 22.28 47.97
C LEU A 46 12.00 23.53 47.55
N LYS A 47 11.93 23.79 46.24
CA LYS A 47 11.21 24.96 45.70
C LYS A 47 9.70 24.86 45.91
N ILE A 48 9.06 23.73 45.63
CA ILE A 48 7.62 23.57 45.79
C ILE A 48 7.20 23.44 47.27
N VAL A 49 8.06 22.88 48.13
CA VAL A 49 7.81 22.74 49.56
C VAL A 49 8.08 24.04 50.29
N GLY A 50 9.01 24.88 49.80
CA GLY A 50 9.40 26.15 50.42
C GLY A 50 10.13 25.99 51.75
N SER A 51 10.75 24.83 52.02
CA SER A 51 11.45 24.50 53.28
C SER A 51 12.35 23.30 53.05
N SER A 52 13.42 23.18 53.88
CA SER A 52 14.32 22.03 53.89
C SER A 52 13.71 20.76 54.51
N VAL A 53 12.46 20.85 54.98
CA VAL A 53 11.77 19.72 55.65
C VAL A 53 10.37 19.56 55.03
N LEU A 54 10.06 18.35 54.61
CA LEU A 54 8.74 17.94 54.10
C LEU A 54 7.91 17.45 55.31
N THR A 55 6.96 18.26 55.75
CA THR A 55 5.96 17.86 56.76
C THR A 55 4.79 17.12 56.10
N GLU A 56 4.05 16.35 56.89
CA GLU A 56 2.85 15.62 56.40
C GLU A 56 1.81 16.60 55.82
N GLU A 57 1.63 17.78 56.42
CA GLU A 57 0.73 18.82 55.94
C GLU A 57 1.14 19.33 54.55
N LYS A 58 2.42 19.62 54.35
CA LYS A 58 2.94 20.05 53.05
C LYS A 58 2.86 18.94 52.02
N ALA A 59 3.13 17.68 52.41
CA ALA A 59 2.99 16.53 51.50
C ALA A 59 1.54 16.37 51.02
N ARG A 60 0.52 16.62 51.88
CA ARG A 60 -0.91 16.57 51.54
C ARG A 60 -1.32 17.60 50.50
N GLN A 61 -0.64 18.72 50.41
CA GLN A 61 -0.91 19.79 49.44
C GLN A 61 -0.33 19.47 48.05
N ILE A 62 0.56 18.49 47.93
CA ILE A 62 1.22 18.11 46.67
C ILE A 62 0.43 16.94 46.05
N GLU A 63 -0.68 17.23 45.38
CA GLU A 63 -1.47 16.25 44.67
C GLU A 63 -1.03 16.10 43.20
N VAL A 64 -0.42 17.15 42.63
CA VAL A 64 0.13 17.18 41.27
C VAL A 64 1.64 17.39 41.35
N LEU A 65 2.41 16.49 40.75
CA LEU A 65 3.86 16.58 40.66
C LEU A 65 4.28 16.52 39.20
N ASP A 66 4.58 17.68 38.64
CA ASP A 66 5.11 17.79 37.29
C ASP A 66 6.60 18.09 37.30
N VAL A 67 7.40 17.04 37.16
CA VAL A 67 8.84 17.06 36.99
C VAL A 67 9.25 16.71 35.56
N SER A 68 8.39 16.98 34.57
CA SER A 68 8.74 16.87 33.16
C SER A 68 9.88 17.82 32.81
N GLN A 69 10.62 17.51 31.76
CA GLN A 69 11.74 18.34 31.31
C GLN A 69 11.29 19.78 31.03
N ASP A 70 10.13 19.94 30.40
CA ASP A 70 9.56 21.26 30.08
C ASP A 70 9.24 22.05 31.35
N ASN A 71 8.63 21.42 32.34
CA ASN A 71 8.31 22.11 33.60
C ASN A 71 9.55 22.38 34.44
N ILE A 72 10.52 21.50 34.49
CA ILE A 72 11.81 21.73 35.14
C ILE A 72 12.51 22.95 34.54
N LYS A 73 12.58 23.03 33.20
CA LYS A 73 13.14 24.19 32.50
C LYS A 73 12.41 25.48 32.83
N LYS A 74 11.08 25.42 32.90
CA LYS A 74 10.25 26.59 33.28
C LYS A 74 10.47 27.07 34.71
N VAL A 75 10.61 26.13 35.64
CA VAL A 75 10.66 26.42 37.10
C VAL A 75 12.06 26.71 37.60
N LEU A 76 13.06 25.96 37.12
CA LEU A 76 14.45 26.02 37.57
C LEU A 76 15.41 26.61 36.53
N GLY A 77 14.96 26.85 35.30
CA GLY A 77 15.82 27.17 34.16
C GLY A 77 16.48 25.94 33.57
N ASP A 78 17.51 26.15 32.74
CA ASP A 78 18.24 25.04 32.13
C ASP A 78 18.96 24.24 33.21
N ARG A 79 18.58 22.99 33.39
CA ARG A 79 19.14 21.99 34.29
C ARG A 79 19.43 20.70 33.55
N ALA A 80 20.35 19.92 34.07
CA ALA A 80 20.53 18.54 33.60
C ALA A 80 19.23 17.74 33.82
N PRO A 81 18.93 16.73 32.97
CA PRO A 81 17.78 15.87 33.18
C PRO A 81 17.82 15.15 34.53
N ILE A 82 16.65 14.92 35.12
CA ILE A 82 16.50 14.10 36.30
C ILE A 82 16.81 12.65 35.95
N THR A 83 17.70 12.03 36.71
CA THR A 83 18.11 10.63 36.49
C THR A 83 17.45 9.66 37.47
N SER A 84 16.89 10.18 38.58
CA SER A 84 16.24 9.37 39.62
C SER A 84 15.14 10.15 40.34
N LEU A 85 13.98 9.52 40.50
CA LEU A 85 12.93 10.00 41.40
C LEU A 85 12.98 9.32 42.79
N MET A 86 14.13 8.84 43.22
CA MET A 86 14.29 8.34 44.58
C MET A 86 13.91 9.46 45.56
N GLY A 87 13.04 9.16 46.55
CA GLY A 87 12.41 10.17 47.40
C GLY A 87 10.94 10.41 47.10
N ILE A 88 10.45 10.04 45.91
CA ILE A 88 9.01 10.15 45.55
C ILE A 88 8.10 9.46 46.57
N ARG A 89 8.58 8.40 47.22
CA ARG A 89 7.86 7.67 48.27
C ARG A 89 7.39 8.55 49.44
N TYR A 90 8.00 9.69 49.65
CA TYR A 90 7.62 10.65 50.71
C TYR A 90 6.48 11.60 50.24
N LEU A 91 6.25 11.71 48.91
CA LEU A 91 5.18 12.47 48.30
C LEU A 91 3.93 11.58 48.08
N ARG A 92 3.39 11.04 49.18
CA ARG A 92 2.36 9.97 49.16
C ARG A 92 0.99 10.43 48.65
N TYR A 93 0.75 11.72 48.58
CA TYR A 93 -0.55 12.29 48.21
C TYR A 93 -0.64 12.64 46.72
N VAL A 94 0.43 12.47 45.97
CA VAL A 94 0.47 12.67 44.52
C VAL A 94 -0.54 11.77 43.84
N LYS A 95 -1.45 12.38 43.09
CA LYS A 95 -2.45 11.74 42.23
C LYS A 95 -2.05 11.80 40.77
N ASP A 96 -1.44 12.92 40.35
CA ASP A 96 -0.97 13.14 38.99
C ASP A 96 0.55 13.32 39.00
N LEU A 97 1.26 12.36 38.40
CA LEU A 97 2.72 12.36 38.27
C LEU A 97 3.10 12.47 36.79
N ASN A 98 3.74 13.57 36.42
CA ASN A 98 4.37 13.75 35.14
C ASN A 98 5.90 13.84 35.30
N CYS A 99 6.62 12.84 34.81
CA CYS A 99 8.09 12.80 34.79
C CYS A 99 8.62 12.54 33.36
N SER A 100 7.88 13.02 32.36
CA SER A 100 8.22 12.80 30.96
C SER A 100 9.46 13.58 30.52
N GLY A 101 10.18 13.05 29.52
CA GLY A 101 11.31 13.72 28.88
C GLY A 101 12.56 13.84 29.77
N GLN A 102 12.71 12.97 30.75
CA GLN A 102 13.86 12.91 31.64
C GLN A 102 14.84 11.78 31.25
N GLU A 103 15.87 11.54 32.04
CA GLU A 103 16.79 10.42 31.85
C GLU A 103 16.63 9.34 32.93
N LEU A 104 15.39 9.08 33.35
CA LEU A 104 15.11 8.05 34.33
C LEU A 104 15.49 6.68 33.80
N LYS A 105 16.29 5.94 34.59
CA LYS A 105 16.83 4.62 34.22
C LYS A 105 16.32 3.53 35.15
N LYS A 106 16.37 2.27 34.67
CA LYS A 106 15.97 1.08 35.41
C LYS A 106 14.48 1.10 35.79
N THR A 107 14.17 1.10 37.10
CA THR A 107 12.79 0.94 37.60
C THR A 107 12.32 2.19 38.32
N LEU A 108 11.15 2.69 37.98
CA LEU A 108 10.41 3.67 38.75
C LEU A 108 9.55 2.95 39.78
N ASN A 109 9.84 3.17 41.07
CA ASN A 109 9.13 2.52 42.17
C ASN A 109 8.09 3.45 42.78
N LEU A 110 6.78 3.06 42.61
CA LEU A 110 5.61 3.76 43.12
C LEU A 110 4.82 2.91 44.14
N GLU A 111 5.46 1.89 44.77
CA GLU A 111 4.78 1.03 45.75
C GLU A 111 4.25 1.78 46.97
N GLN A 112 4.84 2.93 47.32
CA GLN A 112 4.37 3.79 48.40
C GLN A 112 3.43 4.93 47.94
N ASN A 113 3.20 5.05 46.64
CA ASN A 113 2.38 6.11 46.03
C ASN A 113 1.02 5.56 45.55
N SER A 114 0.27 4.99 46.49
CA SER A 114 -1.00 4.29 46.20
C SER A 114 -2.09 5.17 45.59
N ARG A 115 -1.99 6.50 45.72
CA ARG A 115 -2.94 7.49 45.28
C ARG A 115 -2.73 7.96 43.83
N VAL A 116 -1.65 7.54 43.18
CA VAL A 116 -1.38 7.92 41.79
C VAL A 116 -2.50 7.35 40.88
N GLU A 117 -3.25 8.27 40.29
CA GLU A 117 -4.32 8.00 39.31
C GLU A 117 -3.82 8.20 37.88
N ARG A 118 -2.89 9.14 37.67
CA ARG A 118 -2.29 9.44 36.37
C ARG A 118 -0.76 9.38 36.48
N LEU A 119 -0.15 8.62 35.58
CA LEU A 119 1.31 8.56 35.45
C LEU A 119 1.68 8.81 33.97
N ASN A 120 2.45 9.87 33.74
CA ASN A 120 3.14 10.12 32.50
C ASN A 120 4.66 10.02 32.75
N CYS A 121 5.26 8.94 32.26
CA CYS A 121 6.72 8.71 32.33
C CYS A 121 7.31 8.48 30.93
N ARG A 122 6.66 8.98 29.88
CA ARG A 122 7.12 8.84 28.50
C ARG A 122 8.47 9.50 28.27
N PHE A 123 9.17 9.11 27.21
CA PHE A 123 10.49 9.64 26.84
C PHE A 123 11.49 9.56 27.98
N ASN A 124 11.75 8.34 28.48
CA ASN A 124 12.76 8.02 29.46
C ASN A 124 13.57 6.78 29.04
N GLN A 125 14.34 6.21 29.92
CA GLN A 125 15.14 4.99 29.74
C GLN A 125 14.71 3.89 30.72
N LEU A 126 13.43 3.88 31.10
CA LEU A 126 12.88 2.95 32.08
C LEU A 126 12.76 1.54 31.50
N THR A 127 13.07 0.55 32.35
CA THR A 127 12.92 -0.88 32.07
C THR A 127 11.87 -1.56 32.95
N GLY A 128 11.35 -0.89 33.98
CA GLY A 128 10.34 -1.43 34.90
C GLY A 128 9.53 -0.36 35.63
N LEU A 129 8.33 -0.74 36.04
CA LEU A 129 7.43 0.03 36.89
C LEU A 129 6.96 -0.87 38.03
N TRP A 130 7.04 -0.37 39.27
CA TRP A 130 6.51 -1.07 40.45
C TRP A 130 5.37 -0.26 41.05
N PHE A 131 4.21 -0.90 41.21
CA PHE A 131 3.00 -0.28 41.72
C PHE A 131 2.59 -0.85 43.07
N HIS A 132 1.86 -0.06 43.85
CA HIS A 132 1.17 -0.50 45.04
C HIS A 132 0.15 -1.60 44.72
N LYS A 133 -0.08 -2.56 45.63
CA LYS A 133 -1.16 -3.54 45.50
C LYS A 133 -2.51 -2.81 45.60
N GLY A 134 -3.35 -2.92 44.56
CA GLY A 134 -4.61 -2.16 44.49
C GLY A 134 -4.38 -0.67 44.18
N SER A 135 -3.45 -0.39 43.30
CA SER A 135 -3.18 0.96 42.78
C SER A 135 -4.44 1.62 42.19
N SER A 136 -4.60 2.92 42.42
CA SER A 136 -5.69 3.74 41.86
C SER A 136 -5.47 4.18 40.42
N LEU A 137 -4.40 3.70 39.76
CA LEU A 137 -3.96 4.15 38.44
C LEU A 137 -5.03 3.91 37.38
N ARG A 138 -5.43 4.99 36.69
CA ARG A 138 -6.42 5.02 35.61
C ARG A 138 -5.80 5.34 34.26
N TYR A 139 -4.75 6.12 34.25
CA TYR A 139 -4.01 6.55 33.07
C TYR A 139 -2.53 6.22 33.22
N LEU A 140 -1.96 5.52 32.25
CA LEU A 140 -0.53 5.26 32.15
C LEU A 140 -0.02 5.61 30.76
N ASP A 141 0.92 6.57 30.71
CA ASP A 141 1.75 6.79 29.53
C ASP A 141 3.22 6.47 29.88
N CYS A 142 3.67 5.31 29.43
CA CYS A 142 5.05 4.86 29.54
C CYS A 142 5.69 4.67 28.15
N SER A 143 5.18 5.38 27.16
CA SER A 143 5.67 5.31 25.78
C SER A 143 7.12 5.78 25.66
N VAL A 144 7.80 5.30 24.63
CA VAL A 144 9.20 5.64 24.32
C VAL A 144 10.11 5.44 25.53
N ASN A 145 10.26 4.19 25.93
CA ASN A 145 11.12 3.70 27.00
C ASN A 145 11.84 2.41 26.54
N GLN A 146 12.36 1.62 27.49
CA GLN A 146 13.09 0.38 27.21
C GLN A 146 12.42 -0.84 27.86
N PHE A 147 11.07 -0.84 27.95
CA PHE A 147 10.33 -1.96 28.51
C PHE A 147 10.38 -3.18 27.58
N THR A 148 10.79 -4.33 28.07
CA THR A 148 10.66 -5.63 27.41
C THR A 148 9.44 -6.41 27.90
N ALA A 149 8.94 -6.06 29.09
CA ALA A 149 7.71 -6.55 29.70
C ALA A 149 7.10 -5.46 30.57
N LEU A 150 5.78 -5.53 30.77
CA LEU A 150 5.06 -4.59 31.62
C LEU A 150 4.05 -5.36 32.48
N ASN A 151 4.22 -5.30 33.80
CA ASN A 151 3.31 -5.96 34.75
C ASN A 151 2.27 -4.97 35.27
N LEU A 152 1.02 -5.11 34.83
CA LEU A 152 -0.11 -4.27 35.20
C LEU A 152 -1.12 -4.98 36.12
N SER A 153 -0.80 -6.16 36.65
CA SER A 153 -1.70 -6.95 37.50
C SER A 153 -2.16 -6.22 38.77
N LYS A 154 -1.41 -5.21 39.23
CA LYS A 154 -1.77 -4.39 40.40
C LYS A 154 -2.62 -3.15 40.06
N ASN A 155 -3.01 -2.95 38.78
CA ASN A 155 -3.68 -1.75 38.30
C ASN A 155 -5.08 -2.06 37.70
N PRO A 156 -6.04 -2.61 38.48
CA PRO A 156 -7.35 -3.03 37.94
C PRO A 156 -8.24 -1.86 37.52
N GLU A 157 -7.92 -0.63 37.97
CA GLU A 157 -8.67 0.58 37.63
C GLU A 157 -8.21 1.23 36.32
N LEU A 158 -7.21 0.66 35.62
CA LEU A 158 -6.62 1.24 34.42
C LEU A 158 -7.66 1.30 33.27
N THR A 159 -7.81 2.54 32.74
CA THR A 159 -8.72 2.82 31.61
C THR A 159 -7.96 3.19 30.35
N GLU A 160 -6.79 3.81 30.47
CA GLU A 160 -5.97 4.20 29.31
C GLU A 160 -4.52 3.77 29.49
N LEU A 161 -4.00 3.06 28.48
CA LEU A 161 -2.62 2.57 28.44
C LEU A 161 -1.94 3.01 27.14
N TYR A 162 -0.85 3.76 27.29
CA TYR A 162 0.06 4.14 26.22
C TYR A 162 1.44 3.57 26.54
N CYS A 163 1.83 2.53 25.81
CA CYS A 163 3.13 1.85 25.98
C CYS A 163 3.86 1.68 24.64
N ASN A 164 3.53 2.52 23.67
CA ASN A 164 4.14 2.49 22.35
C ASN A 164 5.62 2.86 22.36
N GLY A 165 6.36 2.41 21.34
CA GLY A 165 7.79 2.70 21.23
C GLY A 165 8.61 2.06 22.36
N ASN A 166 8.39 0.77 22.62
CA ASN A 166 9.12 -0.04 23.56
C ASN A 166 9.62 -1.35 22.89
N GLN A 167 10.00 -2.34 23.67
CA GLN A 167 10.47 -3.66 23.21
C GLN A 167 9.60 -4.79 23.79
N ILE A 168 8.32 -4.51 24.07
CA ILE A 168 7.41 -5.44 24.76
C ILE A 168 7.10 -6.61 23.85
N THR A 169 7.39 -7.83 24.32
CA THR A 169 7.13 -9.07 23.56
C THR A 169 5.80 -9.74 23.93
N ALA A 170 5.32 -9.50 25.14
CA ALA A 170 4.04 -9.99 25.63
C ALA A 170 3.41 -8.99 26.61
N LEU A 171 2.10 -8.86 26.59
CA LEU A 171 1.35 -7.94 27.44
C LEU A 171 0.13 -8.68 28.01
N ASP A 172 0.15 -8.95 29.32
CA ASP A 172 -0.97 -9.54 30.04
C ASP A 172 -1.87 -8.42 30.61
N LEU A 173 -3.09 -8.33 30.07
CA LEU A 173 -4.12 -7.36 30.45
C LEU A 173 -5.32 -8.02 31.15
N SER A 174 -5.18 -9.27 31.59
CA SER A 174 -6.29 -10.05 32.21
C SER A 174 -6.89 -9.38 33.45
N ALA A 175 -6.10 -8.60 34.19
CA ALA A 175 -6.54 -7.84 35.37
C ALA A 175 -7.13 -6.46 35.02
N ASN A 176 -6.97 -5.96 33.79
CA ASN A 176 -7.25 -4.57 33.43
C ASN A 176 -8.57 -4.45 32.64
N THR A 177 -9.64 -5.03 33.14
CA THR A 177 -10.93 -5.20 32.44
C THR A 177 -11.68 -3.89 32.13
N LYS A 178 -11.21 -2.75 32.72
CA LYS A 178 -11.78 -1.41 32.48
C LYS A 178 -11.09 -0.63 31.35
N LEU A 179 -10.10 -1.22 30.68
CA LEU A 179 -9.38 -0.57 29.60
C LEU A 179 -10.31 -0.18 28.45
N GLN A 180 -10.23 1.10 28.10
CA GLN A 180 -10.96 1.73 27.00
C GLN A 180 -10.04 2.08 25.83
N LYS A 181 -8.78 2.44 26.13
CA LYS A 181 -7.79 2.81 25.12
C LYS A 181 -6.46 2.10 25.37
N ILE A 182 -5.94 1.51 24.32
CA ILE A 182 -4.61 0.88 24.30
C ILE A 182 -3.88 1.38 23.07
N ASN A 183 -2.72 2.01 23.31
CA ASN A 183 -1.71 2.25 22.28
C ASN A 183 -0.44 1.48 22.65
N ALA A 184 -0.19 0.39 21.93
CA ALA A 184 1.01 -0.44 22.07
C ALA A 184 1.74 -0.57 20.72
N ASN A 185 1.63 0.44 19.85
CA ASN A 185 2.32 0.43 18.56
C ASN A 185 3.84 0.46 18.73
N CYS A 186 4.59 0.07 17.71
CA CYS A 186 6.04 0.04 17.72
C CYS A 186 6.59 -0.77 18.93
N ASN A 187 6.17 -2.03 19.02
CA ASN A 187 6.64 -3.02 19.98
C ASN A 187 7.00 -4.34 19.27
N ASN A 188 7.22 -5.41 20.04
CA ASN A 188 7.57 -6.74 19.52
C ASN A 188 6.48 -7.79 19.87
N LEU A 189 5.21 -7.35 19.93
CA LEU A 189 4.10 -8.24 20.25
C LEU A 189 3.86 -9.24 19.11
N THR A 190 3.71 -10.52 19.47
CA THR A 190 3.32 -11.57 18.51
C THR A 190 1.82 -11.88 18.53
N THR A 191 1.17 -11.55 19.64
CA THR A 191 -0.27 -11.63 19.87
C THR A 191 -0.66 -10.72 21.03
N LEU A 192 -1.97 -10.41 21.14
CA LEU A 192 -2.55 -9.73 22.31
C LEU A 192 -3.90 -10.35 22.62
N ASP A 193 -4.12 -10.76 23.87
CA ASP A 193 -5.42 -11.25 24.33
C ASP A 193 -6.34 -10.10 24.76
N THR A 194 -7.41 -9.86 24.02
CA THR A 194 -8.40 -8.80 24.31
C THR A 194 -9.73 -9.33 24.79
N ARG A 195 -9.85 -10.65 25.07
CA ARG A 195 -11.13 -11.29 25.45
C ARG A 195 -11.76 -10.74 26.72
N ASN A 196 -10.96 -10.17 27.62
CA ASN A 196 -11.42 -9.58 28.88
C ASN A 196 -11.53 -8.04 28.82
N LEU A 197 -11.57 -7.44 27.63
CA LEU A 197 -11.59 -5.99 27.42
C LEU A 197 -12.89 -5.52 26.73
N PRO A 198 -14.08 -5.68 27.37
CA PRO A 198 -15.36 -5.34 26.76
C PRO A 198 -15.59 -3.83 26.60
N GLU A 199 -14.84 -3.00 27.36
CA GLU A 199 -14.95 -1.54 27.33
C GLU A 199 -14.05 -0.89 26.26
N LEU A 200 -13.25 -1.68 25.53
CA LEU A 200 -12.26 -1.18 24.58
C LEU A 200 -12.92 -0.46 23.40
N THR A 201 -12.53 0.80 23.18
CA THR A 201 -12.99 1.66 22.08
C THR A 201 -11.87 1.98 21.08
N TYR A 202 -10.62 1.99 21.55
CA TYR A 202 -9.44 2.30 20.74
C TYR A 202 -8.34 1.26 20.97
N LEU A 203 -7.84 0.67 19.88
CA LEU A 203 -6.71 -0.26 19.92
C LEU A 203 -5.75 0.05 18.77
N ASP A 204 -4.51 0.39 19.12
CA ASP A 204 -3.42 0.60 18.16
C ASP A 204 -2.25 -0.33 18.48
N LEU A 205 -1.99 -1.27 17.56
CA LEU A 205 -0.91 -2.25 17.59
C LEU A 205 -0.01 -2.11 16.35
N GLN A 206 -0.06 -1.00 15.63
CA GLN A 206 0.74 -0.79 14.42
C GLN A 206 2.22 -1.06 14.68
N ALA A 207 2.94 -1.54 13.67
CA ALA A 207 4.37 -1.80 13.73
C ALA A 207 4.78 -2.77 14.87
N ASN A 208 3.93 -3.76 15.12
CA ASN A 208 4.31 -5.00 15.78
C ASN A 208 4.58 -6.02 14.67
N PHE A 209 5.77 -5.96 14.09
CA PHE A 209 6.13 -6.65 12.84
C PHE A 209 6.00 -8.18 12.88
N ASP A 210 5.88 -8.77 14.07
CA ASP A 210 5.65 -10.20 14.26
C ASP A 210 4.25 -10.56 14.77
N LEU A 211 3.29 -9.61 14.75
CA LEU A 211 1.91 -9.84 15.15
C LEU A 211 1.21 -10.78 14.16
N LYS A 212 0.93 -12.02 14.57
CA LYS A 212 0.37 -13.07 13.73
C LYS A 212 -1.13 -13.24 13.87
N SER A 213 -1.68 -12.88 15.02
CA SER A 213 -3.11 -13.03 15.29
C SER A 213 -3.59 -12.05 16.36
N ILE A 214 -4.86 -11.68 16.26
CA ILE A 214 -5.57 -10.94 17.29
C ILE A 214 -7.06 -11.37 17.30
N ASP A 215 -7.62 -11.51 18.49
CA ASP A 215 -9.06 -11.74 18.69
C ASP A 215 -9.69 -10.51 19.35
N VAL A 216 -10.47 -9.75 18.58
CA VAL A 216 -11.22 -8.57 19.05
C VAL A 216 -12.72 -8.86 19.23
N SER A 217 -13.14 -10.13 19.18
CA SER A 217 -14.55 -10.54 19.14
C SER A 217 -15.36 -10.12 20.37
N LYS A 218 -14.72 -9.90 21.53
CA LYS A 218 -15.34 -9.45 22.78
C LYS A 218 -15.32 -7.93 22.97
N SER A 219 -14.49 -7.22 22.20
CA SER A 219 -14.39 -5.75 22.26
C SER A 219 -15.44 -5.09 21.35
N THR A 220 -16.72 -5.30 21.69
CA THR A 220 -17.86 -4.88 20.85
C THR A 220 -18.10 -3.38 20.79
N LYS A 221 -17.40 -2.59 21.64
CA LYS A 221 -17.41 -1.12 21.65
C LYS A 221 -16.34 -0.50 20.80
N LEU A 222 -15.49 -1.32 20.15
CA LEU A 222 -14.32 -0.85 19.40
C LEU A 222 -14.74 0.05 18.22
N GLU A 223 -14.21 1.27 18.22
CA GLU A 223 -14.44 2.31 17.21
C GLU A 223 -13.24 2.49 16.27
N ILE A 224 -12.03 2.33 16.80
CA ILE A 224 -10.78 2.45 16.05
C ILE A 224 -9.92 1.21 16.30
N LEU A 225 -9.56 0.54 15.20
CA LEU A 225 -8.63 -0.59 15.21
C LEU A 225 -7.50 -0.34 14.21
N ASN A 226 -6.27 -0.31 14.72
CA ASN A 226 -5.08 -0.25 13.91
C ASN A 226 -4.18 -1.46 14.24
N VAL A 227 -4.08 -2.39 13.30
CA VAL A 227 -3.22 -3.59 13.37
C VAL A 227 -2.34 -3.71 12.12
N ALA A 228 -1.96 -2.55 11.59
CA ALA A 228 -1.12 -2.46 10.41
C ALA A 228 0.33 -2.86 10.70
N GLN A 229 1.05 -3.21 9.66
CA GLN A 229 2.49 -3.56 9.71
C GLN A 229 2.77 -4.74 10.64
N GLY A 230 2.05 -5.84 10.38
CA GLY A 230 2.20 -7.11 11.09
C GLY A 230 2.35 -8.30 10.14
N LYS A 231 1.99 -9.48 10.62
CA LYS A 231 1.95 -10.74 9.84
C LYS A 231 0.58 -11.41 9.93
N LEU A 232 -0.50 -10.62 10.01
CA LEU A 232 -1.85 -11.17 10.07
C LEU A 232 -2.20 -11.85 8.74
N THR A 233 -2.62 -13.11 8.80
CA THR A 233 -3.16 -13.85 7.65
C THR A 233 -4.70 -13.83 7.61
N SER A 234 -5.34 -13.49 8.73
CA SER A 234 -6.78 -13.32 8.85
C SER A 234 -7.13 -12.33 9.95
N LEU A 235 -8.29 -11.68 9.83
CA LEU A 235 -8.85 -10.80 10.85
C LEU A 235 -10.37 -10.91 10.84
N ASN A 236 -10.98 -11.18 12.00
CA ASN A 236 -12.42 -11.19 12.16
C ASN A 236 -12.89 -9.97 12.96
N VAL A 237 -13.61 -9.06 12.30
CA VAL A 237 -14.19 -7.84 12.88
C VAL A 237 -15.73 -7.85 12.91
N SER A 238 -16.35 -9.00 12.67
CA SER A 238 -17.82 -9.13 12.54
C SER A 238 -18.61 -8.67 13.78
N ASN A 239 -18.03 -8.77 14.98
CA ASN A 239 -18.63 -8.32 16.23
C ASN A 239 -18.35 -6.84 16.55
N ASN A 240 -17.44 -6.19 15.84
CA ASN A 240 -17.02 -4.81 16.11
C ASN A 240 -17.86 -3.82 15.28
N ARG A 241 -19.19 -3.86 15.47
CA ARG A 241 -20.16 -3.09 14.66
C ARG A 241 -20.07 -1.58 14.82
N LYS A 242 -19.32 -1.10 15.83
CA LYS A 242 -19.06 0.32 16.07
C LYS A 242 -17.82 0.86 15.39
N LEU A 243 -17.08 0.02 14.64
CA LEU A 243 -15.89 0.45 13.94
C LEU A 243 -16.20 1.60 12.97
N VAL A 244 -15.45 2.69 13.16
CA VAL A 244 -15.42 3.89 12.32
C VAL A 244 -14.13 3.94 11.51
N GLU A 245 -13.02 3.47 12.07
CA GLU A 245 -11.72 3.44 11.41
C GLU A 245 -11.06 2.06 11.57
N LEU A 246 -10.65 1.46 10.44
CA LEU A 246 -9.92 0.20 10.39
C LEU A 246 -8.66 0.35 9.54
N LYS A 247 -7.49 0.10 10.16
CA LYS A 247 -6.19 0.04 9.50
C LYS A 247 -5.60 -1.36 9.65
N VAL A 248 -5.45 -2.04 8.52
CA VAL A 248 -4.89 -3.40 8.43
C VAL A 248 -3.83 -3.51 7.33
N TYR A 249 -3.27 -2.37 6.89
CA TYR A 249 -2.30 -2.32 5.81
C TYR A 249 -0.98 -3.01 6.18
N ASP A 250 -0.23 -3.42 5.15
CA ASP A 250 1.06 -4.10 5.30
C ASP A 250 0.93 -5.33 6.22
N ASN A 251 0.09 -6.28 5.76
CA ASN A 251 -0.14 -7.58 6.38
C ASN A 251 -0.18 -8.68 5.29
N GLN A 252 -0.65 -9.87 5.63
CA GLN A 252 -0.74 -11.02 4.72
C GLN A 252 -2.19 -11.50 4.56
N LEU A 253 -3.16 -10.57 4.63
CA LEU A 253 -4.58 -10.91 4.54
C LEU A 253 -4.96 -11.34 3.12
N THR A 254 -5.52 -12.54 2.98
CA THR A 254 -6.08 -13.03 1.71
C THR A 254 -7.55 -12.73 1.55
N ALA A 255 -8.25 -12.43 2.65
CA ALA A 255 -9.66 -12.01 2.69
C ALA A 255 -9.89 -11.04 3.85
N LEU A 256 -10.85 -10.14 3.69
CA LEU A 256 -11.29 -9.21 4.73
C LEU A 256 -12.81 -9.00 4.61
N ASP A 257 -13.57 -9.43 5.63
CA ASP A 257 -15.02 -9.23 5.68
C ASP A 257 -15.36 -8.04 6.59
N VAL A 258 -15.84 -6.95 5.99
CA VAL A 258 -16.25 -5.71 6.67
C VAL A 258 -17.76 -5.45 6.60
N ARG A 259 -18.56 -6.40 6.12
CA ARG A 259 -20.02 -6.22 5.94
C ARG A 259 -20.77 -5.89 7.22
N SER A 260 -20.27 -6.32 8.38
CA SER A 260 -20.86 -5.99 9.68
C SER A 260 -20.47 -4.60 10.20
N ASN A 261 -19.51 -3.93 9.58
CA ASN A 261 -18.94 -2.67 10.03
C ASN A 261 -19.54 -1.48 9.24
N TYR A 262 -20.85 -1.35 9.28
CA TYR A 262 -21.62 -0.37 8.48
C TYR A 262 -21.40 1.10 8.86
N LEU A 263 -20.76 1.39 10.02
CA LEU A 263 -20.37 2.74 10.43
C LEU A 263 -18.99 3.14 9.95
N LEU A 264 -18.32 2.25 9.19
CA LEU A 264 -16.93 2.47 8.76
C LEU A 264 -16.83 3.67 7.83
N LYS A 265 -16.01 4.66 8.23
CA LYS A 265 -15.68 5.87 7.47
C LYS A 265 -14.32 5.79 6.81
N LYS A 266 -13.38 5.09 7.46
CA LYS A 266 -12.01 4.96 6.97
C LYS A 266 -11.58 3.51 6.97
N LEU A 267 -11.28 2.99 5.78
CA LEU A 267 -10.70 1.67 5.58
C LEU A 267 -9.36 1.78 4.87
N ASN A 268 -8.31 1.33 5.54
CA ASN A 268 -6.99 1.24 4.95
C ASN A 268 -6.49 -0.21 5.02
N CYS A 269 -6.50 -0.89 3.88
CA CYS A 269 -6.04 -2.27 3.73
C CYS A 269 -5.00 -2.44 2.61
N TYR A 270 -4.26 -1.36 2.26
CA TYR A 270 -3.22 -1.45 1.24
C TYR A 270 -2.14 -2.48 1.63
N GLU A 271 -1.41 -2.98 0.61
CA GLU A 271 -0.28 -3.90 0.80
C GLU A 271 -0.69 -5.16 1.59
N ASN A 272 -1.65 -5.91 0.98
CA ASN A 272 -2.13 -7.21 1.41
C ASN A 272 -2.24 -8.16 0.21
N GLN A 273 -2.92 -9.29 0.37
CA GLN A 273 -3.12 -10.29 -0.68
C GLN A 273 -4.62 -10.45 -1.02
N LEU A 274 -5.40 -9.38 -0.87
CA LEU A 274 -6.83 -9.40 -1.13
C LEU A 274 -7.10 -9.53 -2.63
N THR A 275 -7.90 -10.53 -3.02
CA THR A 275 -8.35 -10.70 -4.41
C THR A 275 -9.73 -10.10 -4.66
N ALA A 276 -10.50 -9.87 -3.61
CA ALA A 276 -11.83 -9.24 -3.64
C ALA A 276 -12.10 -8.51 -2.31
N LEU A 277 -13.02 -7.53 -2.35
CA LEU A 277 -13.48 -6.82 -1.16
C LEU A 277 -14.95 -6.42 -1.35
N ASP A 278 -15.84 -6.93 -0.49
CA ASP A 278 -17.26 -6.57 -0.50
C ASP A 278 -17.52 -5.36 0.41
N LEU A 279 -17.89 -4.24 -0.22
CA LEU A 279 -18.17 -2.96 0.43
C LEU A 279 -19.66 -2.61 0.42
N SER A 280 -20.53 -3.56 0.08
CA SER A 280 -21.97 -3.34 -0.11
C SER A 280 -22.69 -2.74 1.11
N SER A 281 -22.18 -2.98 2.31
CA SER A 281 -22.73 -2.46 3.57
C SER A 281 -22.02 -1.20 4.11
N ASN A 282 -20.91 -0.79 3.51
CA ASN A 282 -20.05 0.27 4.06
C ASN A 282 -20.35 1.65 3.44
N VAL A 283 -21.63 2.00 3.37
CA VAL A 283 -22.15 3.21 2.70
C VAL A 283 -21.63 4.54 3.29
N SER A 284 -21.08 4.50 4.49
CA SER A 284 -20.52 5.67 5.19
C SER A 284 -19.04 5.94 4.87
N LEU A 285 -18.41 5.11 4.01
CA LEU A 285 -16.99 5.27 3.69
C LEU A 285 -16.70 6.62 3.03
N GLU A 286 -15.76 7.33 3.64
CA GLU A 286 -15.19 8.60 3.18
C GLU A 286 -13.77 8.40 2.61
N TYR A 287 -13.00 7.45 3.17
CA TYR A 287 -11.61 7.17 2.82
C TYR A 287 -11.40 5.67 2.61
N LEU A 288 -10.97 5.28 1.42
CA LEU A 288 -10.70 3.89 1.05
C LEU A 288 -9.33 3.77 0.40
N THR A 289 -8.49 2.90 0.93
CA THR A 289 -7.18 2.57 0.36
C THR A 289 -7.04 1.06 0.25
N VAL A 290 -6.99 0.55 -0.98
CA VAL A 290 -6.85 -0.88 -1.32
C VAL A 290 -5.63 -1.17 -2.20
N GLN A 291 -4.77 -0.18 -2.43
CA GLN A 291 -3.60 -0.29 -3.31
C GLN A 291 -2.70 -1.46 -2.94
N LYS A 292 -1.91 -1.95 -3.91
CA LYS A 292 -1.02 -3.12 -3.74
C LYS A 292 -1.74 -4.35 -3.20
N ASN A 293 -2.92 -4.62 -3.74
CA ASN A 293 -3.66 -5.86 -3.57
C ASN A 293 -4.00 -6.42 -4.96
N PRO A 294 -4.01 -7.73 -5.17
CA PRO A 294 -4.33 -8.32 -6.46
C PRO A 294 -5.84 -8.31 -6.77
N ILE A 295 -6.52 -7.20 -6.47
CA ILE A 295 -7.96 -7.01 -6.72
C ILE A 295 -8.18 -6.76 -8.20
N THR A 296 -9.04 -7.55 -8.84
CA THR A 296 -9.37 -7.41 -10.27
C THR A 296 -10.67 -6.64 -10.52
N GLU A 297 -11.59 -6.64 -9.55
CA GLU A 297 -12.88 -5.94 -9.62
C GLU A 297 -13.23 -5.33 -8.26
N LEU A 298 -13.85 -4.16 -8.28
CA LEU A 298 -14.32 -3.49 -7.06
C LEU A 298 -15.63 -2.74 -7.34
N ASN A 299 -16.69 -3.06 -6.59
CA ASN A 299 -17.97 -2.37 -6.68
C ASN A 299 -18.00 -1.17 -5.72
N LEU A 300 -17.97 0.04 -6.28
CA LEU A 300 -18.01 1.31 -5.54
C LEU A 300 -19.41 1.96 -5.53
N HIS A 301 -20.43 1.37 -6.18
CA HIS A 301 -21.78 1.95 -6.28
C HIS A 301 -22.41 2.36 -4.94
N PRO A 302 -22.20 1.64 -3.83
CA PRO A 302 -22.75 2.02 -2.52
C PRO A 302 -22.07 3.26 -1.90
N LEU A 303 -20.90 3.70 -2.39
CA LEU A 303 -19.98 4.61 -1.71
C LEU A 303 -20.14 6.07 -2.15
N SER A 304 -21.35 6.62 -2.06
CA SER A 304 -21.64 8.00 -2.49
C SER A 304 -20.89 9.07 -1.67
N ASN A 305 -20.47 8.76 -0.44
CA ASN A 305 -19.74 9.66 0.45
C ASN A 305 -18.22 9.63 0.27
N LEU A 306 -17.72 8.78 -0.65
CA LEU A 306 -16.28 8.57 -0.82
C LEU A 306 -15.59 9.85 -1.31
N GLN A 307 -14.64 10.35 -0.51
CA GLN A 307 -13.88 11.58 -0.78
C GLN A 307 -12.46 11.26 -1.29
N LYS A 308 -11.86 10.21 -0.75
CA LYS A 308 -10.52 9.78 -1.16
C LYS A 308 -10.51 8.29 -1.45
N PHE A 309 -10.04 7.97 -2.65
CA PHE A 309 -9.91 6.58 -3.09
C PHE A 309 -8.52 6.31 -3.67
N SER A 310 -7.89 5.24 -3.19
CA SER A 310 -6.63 4.74 -3.73
C SER A 310 -6.71 3.25 -4.00
N CYS A 311 -6.56 2.89 -5.29
CA CYS A 311 -6.52 1.50 -5.79
C CYS A 311 -5.33 1.24 -6.71
N SER A 312 -4.27 2.04 -6.57
CA SER A 312 -3.06 1.92 -7.40
C SER A 312 -2.37 0.57 -7.20
N GLU A 313 -1.58 0.13 -8.20
CA GLU A 313 -0.83 -1.11 -8.13
C GLU A 313 -1.71 -2.34 -7.82
N ALA A 314 -2.96 -2.33 -8.29
CA ALA A 314 -3.88 -3.48 -8.27
C ALA A 314 -3.87 -4.17 -9.66
N LYS A 315 -4.92 -4.89 -9.99
CA LYS A 315 -5.07 -5.52 -11.32
C LYS A 315 -6.40 -5.13 -11.98
N LEU A 316 -6.87 -3.92 -11.69
CA LEU A 316 -8.15 -3.45 -12.19
C LEU A 316 -8.10 -3.21 -13.71
N THR A 317 -9.05 -3.79 -14.41
CA THR A 317 -9.27 -3.53 -15.86
C THR A 317 -10.39 -2.50 -16.09
N LYS A 318 -11.26 -2.33 -15.09
CA LYS A 318 -12.37 -1.37 -15.10
C LYS A 318 -12.46 -0.66 -13.76
N LEU A 319 -12.89 0.59 -13.79
CA LEU A 319 -13.12 1.38 -12.59
C LEU A 319 -14.34 2.27 -12.81
N ASP A 320 -15.43 2.00 -12.07
CA ASP A 320 -16.64 2.82 -12.08
C ASP A 320 -16.74 3.63 -10.79
N VAL A 321 -16.49 4.95 -10.90
CA VAL A 321 -16.62 5.94 -9.83
C VAL A 321 -17.83 6.86 -10.02
N SER A 322 -18.75 6.52 -10.92
CA SER A 322 -19.89 7.38 -11.31
C SER A 322 -20.81 7.73 -10.13
N ARG A 323 -20.90 6.88 -9.11
CA ARG A 323 -21.68 7.10 -7.89
C ARG A 323 -20.91 7.82 -6.78
N CYS A 324 -19.59 7.92 -6.88
CA CYS A 324 -18.75 8.58 -5.87
C CYS A 324 -18.71 10.09 -6.11
N THR A 325 -19.85 10.77 -5.96
CA THR A 325 -19.99 12.19 -6.33
C THR A 325 -19.25 13.15 -5.41
N GLU A 326 -18.86 12.70 -4.22
CA GLU A 326 -18.07 13.48 -3.25
C GLU A 326 -16.55 13.32 -3.46
N LEU A 327 -16.12 12.56 -4.48
CA LEU A 327 -14.71 12.22 -4.69
C LEU A 327 -13.86 13.46 -4.99
N GLN A 328 -12.82 13.67 -4.16
CA GLN A 328 -11.85 14.77 -4.23
C GLN A 328 -10.47 14.28 -4.66
N GLU A 329 -10.09 13.07 -4.26
CA GLU A 329 -8.80 12.49 -4.59
C GLU A 329 -8.96 11.08 -5.15
N LEU A 330 -8.42 10.86 -6.35
CA LEU A 330 -8.39 9.55 -7.01
C LEU A 330 -6.95 9.17 -7.37
N TYR A 331 -6.51 8.04 -6.85
CA TYR A 331 -5.22 7.40 -7.16
C TYR A 331 -5.50 6.01 -7.71
N CYS A 332 -5.36 5.84 -9.02
CA CYS A 332 -5.62 4.57 -9.73
C CYS A 332 -4.50 4.20 -10.71
N TYR A 333 -3.29 4.73 -10.50
CA TYR A 333 -2.12 4.46 -11.33
C TYR A 333 -1.66 2.99 -11.25
N ASP A 334 -0.84 2.55 -12.21
CA ASP A 334 -0.30 1.20 -12.29
C ASP A 334 -1.38 0.10 -12.23
N ASN A 335 -2.41 0.26 -13.09
CA ASN A 335 -3.48 -0.72 -13.30
C ASN A 335 -3.59 -1.08 -14.80
N GLN A 336 -4.69 -1.69 -15.20
CA GLN A 336 -4.98 -2.04 -16.58
C GLN A 336 -6.31 -1.41 -17.06
N ILE A 337 -6.64 -0.22 -16.54
CA ILE A 337 -7.91 0.46 -16.80
C ILE A 337 -7.92 0.98 -18.24
N GLU A 338 -8.92 0.56 -19.02
CA GLU A 338 -9.07 0.94 -20.43
C GLU A 338 -9.97 2.18 -20.61
N THR A 339 -10.91 2.39 -19.70
CA THR A 339 -11.82 3.54 -19.71
C THR A 339 -12.01 4.11 -18.31
N LEU A 340 -12.10 5.45 -18.21
CA LEU A 340 -12.30 6.14 -16.94
C LEU A 340 -13.29 7.29 -17.13
N ASP A 341 -14.54 7.11 -16.66
CA ASP A 341 -15.57 8.14 -16.69
C ASP A 341 -15.60 8.95 -15.40
N LEU A 342 -15.16 10.21 -15.48
CA LEU A 342 -15.08 11.13 -14.35
C LEU A 342 -16.14 12.24 -14.38
N ARG A 343 -17.13 12.20 -15.28
CA ARG A 343 -18.13 13.28 -15.47
C ARG A 343 -18.95 13.55 -14.21
N SER A 344 -19.18 12.56 -13.37
CA SER A 344 -19.92 12.70 -12.10
C SER A 344 -19.06 13.24 -10.95
N ASN A 345 -17.73 13.19 -11.05
CA ASN A 345 -16.80 13.52 -9.97
C ASN A 345 -16.36 14.99 -10.04
N LYS A 346 -17.33 15.91 -9.97
CA LYS A 346 -17.11 17.36 -10.16
C LYS A 346 -16.25 18.01 -9.08
N LYS A 347 -16.09 17.36 -7.90
CA LYS A 347 -15.28 17.83 -6.77
C LYS A 347 -13.83 17.37 -6.83
N LEU A 348 -13.46 16.62 -7.89
CA LEU A 348 -12.12 16.03 -8.02
C LEU A 348 -11.04 17.10 -8.12
N GLN A 349 -10.07 17.06 -7.22
CA GLN A 349 -8.93 17.98 -7.09
C GLN A 349 -7.61 17.31 -7.44
N VAL A 350 -7.51 16.00 -7.19
CA VAL A 350 -6.32 15.18 -7.43
C VAL A 350 -6.68 14.00 -8.31
N LEU A 351 -5.93 13.80 -9.39
CA LEU A 351 -6.07 12.64 -10.28
C LEU A 351 -4.71 12.08 -10.63
N GLN A 352 -4.45 10.86 -10.20
CA GLN A 352 -3.25 10.09 -10.54
C GLN A 352 -3.71 8.80 -11.24
N CYS A 353 -3.68 8.81 -12.59
CA CYS A 353 -4.13 7.69 -13.43
C CYS A 353 -3.07 7.26 -14.46
N GLN A 354 -1.80 7.59 -14.18
CA GLN A 354 -0.67 7.19 -15.02
C GLN A 354 -0.52 5.66 -15.08
N ASN A 355 0.18 5.18 -16.13
CA ASN A 355 0.51 3.76 -16.30
C ASN A 355 -0.73 2.85 -16.31
N ASN A 356 -1.75 3.23 -17.09
CA ASN A 356 -2.92 2.42 -17.37
C ASN A 356 -3.03 2.11 -18.87
N ARG A 357 -4.17 1.66 -19.31
CA ARG A 357 -4.48 1.37 -20.73
C ARG A 357 -5.44 2.40 -21.33
N LEU A 358 -5.46 3.63 -20.80
CA LEU A 358 -6.30 4.68 -21.35
C LEU A 358 -5.78 5.12 -22.71
N SER A 359 -6.69 5.26 -23.68
CA SER A 359 -6.39 5.84 -25.00
C SER A 359 -6.90 7.28 -25.12
N TRP A 360 -7.73 7.75 -24.19
CA TRP A 360 -8.23 9.12 -24.12
C TRP A 360 -8.83 9.40 -22.74
N LEU A 361 -9.08 10.68 -22.46
CA LEU A 361 -9.67 11.09 -21.18
C LEU A 361 -10.47 12.39 -21.36
N ASN A 362 -11.69 12.44 -20.77
CA ASN A 362 -12.52 13.64 -20.76
C ASN A 362 -12.59 14.19 -19.32
N LEU A 363 -12.02 15.38 -19.12
CA LEU A 363 -11.98 16.09 -17.84
C LEU A 363 -12.78 17.40 -17.87
N SER A 364 -13.63 17.62 -18.86
CA SER A 364 -14.40 18.86 -19.03
C SER A 364 -15.29 19.20 -17.82
N SER A 365 -15.78 18.19 -17.09
CA SER A 365 -16.61 18.35 -15.89
C SER A 365 -15.79 18.55 -14.60
N ASN A 366 -14.47 18.32 -14.62
CA ASN A 366 -13.62 18.30 -13.42
C ASN A 366 -12.87 19.61 -13.22
N THR A 367 -13.60 20.71 -13.14
CA THR A 367 -13.03 22.08 -13.07
C THR A 367 -12.29 22.40 -11.78
N ALA A 368 -12.45 21.57 -10.74
CA ALA A 368 -11.76 21.69 -9.45
C ALA A 368 -10.34 21.08 -9.46
N LEU A 369 -9.94 20.37 -10.51
CA LEU A 369 -8.62 19.75 -10.62
C LEU A 369 -7.50 20.79 -10.46
N ASP A 370 -6.50 20.44 -9.66
CA ASP A 370 -5.25 21.16 -9.52
C ASP A 370 -4.22 20.57 -10.52
N PRO A 371 -3.77 21.35 -11.53
CA PRO A 371 -2.84 20.86 -12.53
C PRO A 371 -1.55 20.23 -11.97
N ALA A 372 -1.08 20.74 -10.82
CA ALA A 372 0.12 20.22 -10.16
C ALA A 372 -0.10 18.83 -9.53
N LYS A 373 -1.35 18.36 -9.44
CA LYS A 373 -1.74 17.09 -8.82
C LYS A 373 -2.40 16.13 -9.81
N VAL A 374 -2.28 16.42 -11.11
CA VAL A 374 -2.79 15.56 -12.17
C VAL A 374 -1.64 14.89 -12.88
N ASP A 375 -1.64 13.56 -12.88
CA ASP A 375 -0.75 12.76 -13.71
C ASP A 375 -1.56 11.69 -14.46
N CYS A 376 -1.53 11.77 -15.78
CA CYS A 376 -2.16 10.83 -16.71
C CYS A 376 -1.14 10.25 -17.70
N SER A 377 0.18 10.36 -17.39
CA SER A 377 1.27 9.92 -18.26
C SER A 377 1.35 8.38 -18.35
N GLY A 378 2.15 7.87 -19.28
CA GLY A 378 2.47 6.44 -19.37
C GLY A 378 1.27 5.54 -19.70
N ASN A 379 0.16 6.08 -20.20
CA ASN A 379 -0.98 5.28 -20.65
C ASN A 379 -0.71 4.67 -22.02
N VAL A 380 -0.80 3.34 -22.13
CA VAL A 380 -0.49 2.58 -23.34
C VAL A 380 -1.64 1.61 -23.64
N TYR A 381 -2.25 1.74 -24.82
CA TYR A 381 -3.29 0.85 -25.30
C TYR A 381 -2.83 0.03 -26.50
N ASP A 382 -3.05 -1.29 -26.48
CA ASP A 382 -2.65 -2.19 -27.56
C ASP A 382 -3.70 -2.19 -28.67
N ILE A 383 -3.27 -1.95 -29.93
CA ILE A 383 -4.13 -2.02 -31.12
C ILE A 383 -3.61 -3.04 -32.13
N LYS A 384 -4.52 -3.62 -32.89
CA LYS A 384 -4.19 -4.48 -34.05
C LYS A 384 -4.62 -3.78 -35.32
N VAL A 385 -3.64 -3.43 -36.17
CA VAL A 385 -3.92 -2.87 -37.46
C VAL A 385 -4.23 -3.97 -38.49
N ASP A 386 -4.94 -3.62 -39.55
CA ASP A 386 -5.21 -4.52 -40.67
C ASP A 386 -3.98 -4.69 -41.60
N GLU A 387 -4.15 -5.42 -42.72
CA GLU A 387 -3.10 -5.64 -43.72
C GLU A 387 -2.67 -4.33 -44.42
N ASN A 388 -3.55 -3.33 -44.46
CA ASN A 388 -3.30 -1.99 -45.00
C ASN A 388 -2.68 -1.04 -43.98
N LEU A 389 -2.30 -1.54 -42.80
CA LEU A 389 -1.78 -0.76 -41.71
C LEU A 389 -2.79 0.22 -41.09
N GLN A 390 -4.08 -0.11 -41.16
CA GLN A 390 -5.17 0.76 -40.75
C GLN A 390 -5.84 0.25 -39.46
N TYR A 391 -6.28 1.20 -38.62
CA TYR A 391 -7.07 0.97 -37.42
C TYR A 391 -8.17 2.03 -37.28
N LYS A 392 -9.41 1.61 -37.05
CA LYS A 392 -10.51 2.55 -36.81
C LYS A 392 -10.43 3.09 -35.39
N VAL A 393 -10.05 4.36 -35.23
CA VAL A 393 -9.95 4.99 -33.90
C VAL A 393 -11.31 5.25 -33.26
N TYR A 394 -12.38 5.20 -34.04
CA TYR A 394 -13.77 5.12 -33.57
C TYR A 394 -14.53 4.15 -34.49
N PRO A 395 -15.31 3.17 -34.00
CA PRO A 395 -15.63 2.93 -32.56
C PRO A 395 -14.66 1.98 -31.82
N ASP A 396 -13.53 1.57 -32.41
CA ASP A 396 -12.71 0.45 -31.94
C ASP A 396 -11.85 0.80 -30.70
N LEU A 397 -11.58 2.10 -30.45
CA LEU A 397 -11.00 2.49 -29.16
C LEU A 397 -12.04 2.39 -28.03
N PRO A 398 -11.62 1.99 -26.81
CA PRO A 398 -12.53 1.84 -25.68
C PRO A 398 -13.34 3.09 -25.39
N CYS A 399 -14.64 2.93 -25.13
CA CYS A 399 -15.55 4.02 -24.78
C CYS A 399 -16.46 3.59 -23.62
N TYR A 400 -17.07 4.57 -22.93
CA TYR A 400 -18.02 4.31 -21.85
C TYR A 400 -19.46 4.72 -22.19
N GLY A 401 -19.76 4.92 -23.47
CA GLY A 401 -21.11 5.20 -23.96
C GLY A 401 -21.13 5.67 -25.40
N ALA A 402 -22.33 5.85 -25.96
CA ALA A 402 -22.54 6.23 -27.35
C ALA A 402 -22.85 7.73 -27.56
N THR A 403 -22.81 8.54 -26.48
CA THR A 403 -23.05 9.99 -26.54
C THR A 403 -21.75 10.77 -26.65
N GLU A 404 -21.79 11.96 -27.24
CA GLU A 404 -20.61 12.82 -27.32
C GLU A 404 -19.92 12.99 -25.97
N GLY A 405 -18.58 12.92 -25.97
CA GLY A 405 -17.76 12.96 -24.75
C GLY A 405 -17.63 11.64 -24.00
N THR A 406 -18.21 10.54 -24.50
CA THR A 406 -18.08 9.18 -23.95
C THR A 406 -17.24 8.25 -24.82
N TYR A 407 -16.71 8.77 -25.94
CA TYR A 407 -15.86 8.06 -26.89
C TYR A 407 -14.73 8.96 -27.39
N PHE A 408 -13.74 8.34 -28.00
CA PHE A 408 -12.65 9.06 -28.66
C PHE A 408 -13.18 9.91 -29.82
N THR A 409 -12.69 11.15 -29.93
CA THR A 409 -13.02 12.05 -31.04
C THR A 409 -11.71 12.53 -31.69
N ALA A 410 -11.47 12.16 -32.94
CA ALA A 410 -10.23 12.48 -33.67
C ALA A 410 -9.96 14.00 -33.73
N ALA A 411 -11.01 14.84 -33.80
CA ALA A 411 -10.87 16.30 -33.78
C ALA A 411 -10.22 16.86 -32.49
N ARG A 412 -10.23 16.10 -31.39
CA ARG A 412 -9.58 16.46 -30.13
C ARG A 412 -8.15 15.92 -29.99
N ALA A 413 -7.71 15.10 -30.96
CA ALA A 413 -6.35 14.54 -30.99
C ALA A 413 -5.45 15.33 -31.95
N SER A 414 -4.19 15.47 -31.57
CA SER A 414 -3.17 16.20 -32.34
C SER A 414 -1.77 15.63 -32.07
N ASP A 415 -0.78 16.16 -32.79
CA ASP A 415 0.63 15.85 -32.59
C ASP A 415 0.91 14.34 -32.75
N TRP A 416 0.30 13.73 -33.78
CA TRP A 416 0.47 12.32 -34.09
C TRP A 416 1.89 12.01 -34.57
N THR A 417 2.46 10.91 -34.08
CA THR A 417 3.75 10.36 -34.54
C THR A 417 3.58 8.88 -34.86
N GLY A 418 4.27 8.40 -35.90
CA GLY A 418 4.23 7.00 -36.33
C GLY A 418 2.99 6.64 -37.17
N GLY A 419 2.12 7.61 -37.45
CA GLY A 419 0.93 7.43 -38.29
C GLY A 419 0.12 8.70 -38.40
N THR A 420 -0.88 8.68 -39.27
CA THR A 420 -1.79 9.81 -39.53
C THR A 420 -3.25 9.35 -39.41
N VAL A 421 -4.14 10.23 -38.94
CA VAL A 421 -5.57 9.98 -38.89
C VAL A 421 -6.28 10.76 -39.98
N SER A 422 -7.12 10.06 -40.77
CA SER A 422 -7.89 10.64 -41.83
C SER A 422 -9.30 10.00 -41.92
N LYS A 423 -10.22 10.62 -42.67
CA LYS A 423 -11.51 10.03 -42.95
C LYS A 423 -11.41 9.00 -44.09
N VAL A 424 -11.76 7.76 -43.79
CA VAL A 424 -11.89 6.66 -44.75
C VAL A 424 -13.28 6.09 -44.59
N ASP A 425 -14.10 6.12 -45.68
CA ASP A 425 -15.49 5.65 -45.67
C ASP A 425 -16.36 6.19 -44.51
N GLY A 426 -16.11 7.46 -44.14
CA GLY A 426 -16.84 8.13 -43.08
C GLY A 426 -16.28 7.90 -41.66
N TRP A 427 -15.33 6.99 -41.47
CA TRP A 427 -14.70 6.67 -40.19
C TRP A 427 -13.38 7.42 -40.00
N ASP A 428 -13.06 7.73 -38.77
CA ASP A 428 -11.70 8.20 -38.41
C ASP A 428 -10.76 6.98 -38.35
N VAL A 429 -9.79 6.94 -39.24
CA VAL A 429 -8.87 5.81 -39.43
C VAL A 429 -7.44 6.27 -39.23
N LEU A 430 -6.73 5.64 -38.30
CA LEU A 430 -5.30 5.74 -38.15
C LEU A 430 -4.63 4.86 -39.22
N THR A 431 -3.75 5.43 -40.02
CA THR A 431 -2.88 4.70 -40.94
C THR A 431 -1.43 4.84 -40.46
N LEU A 432 -0.73 3.73 -40.25
CA LEU A 432 0.66 3.73 -39.84
C LEU A 432 1.57 4.17 -40.98
N ASP A 433 2.64 4.90 -40.69
CA ASP A 433 3.61 5.35 -41.67
C ASP A 433 4.31 4.19 -42.40
N ASN A 434 4.56 3.10 -41.71
CA ASN A 434 5.12 1.86 -42.27
C ASN A 434 4.91 0.67 -41.31
N ARG A 435 5.34 -0.55 -41.73
CA ARG A 435 5.18 -1.79 -40.96
C ARG A 435 6.11 -1.92 -39.74
N ASP A 436 7.13 -1.09 -39.65
CA ASP A 436 8.10 -1.14 -38.54
C ASP A 436 7.67 -0.28 -37.35
N VAL A 437 6.62 0.52 -37.51
CA VAL A 437 6.03 1.32 -36.42
C VAL A 437 5.52 0.38 -35.32
N LYS A 438 6.08 0.50 -34.11
CA LYS A 438 5.68 -0.27 -32.93
C LYS A 438 4.79 0.53 -32.01
N GLU A 439 4.88 1.85 -32.07
CA GLU A 439 4.12 2.77 -31.22
C GLU A 439 3.69 4.00 -32.02
N VAL A 440 2.48 4.45 -31.74
CA VAL A 440 1.91 5.71 -32.21
C VAL A 440 1.63 6.56 -31.01
N THR A 441 2.16 7.79 -30.96
CA THR A 441 1.85 8.74 -29.90
C THR A 441 1.03 9.91 -30.41
N TYR A 442 0.22 10.48 -29.54
CA TYR A 442 -0.57 11.68 -29.83
C TYR A 442 -0.93 12.40 -28.53
N LYS A 443 -1.40 13.64 -28.66
CA LYS A 443 -1.95 14.41 -27.56
C LYS A 443 -3.46 14.54 -27.73
N TYR A 444 -4.21 14.26 -26.69
CA TYR A 444 -5.67 14.36 -26.64
C TYR A 444 -6.09 15.54 -25.74
N ASP A 445 -6.92 16.43 -26.26
CA ASP A 445 -7.50 17.53 -25.50
C ASP A 445 -8.56 17.00 -24.53
N THR A 446 -8.29 17.11 -23.24
CA THR A 446 -9.17 16.64 -22.16
C THR A 446 -10.46 17.46 -22.02
N GLY A 447 -10.57 18.62 -22.68
CA GLY A 447 -11.67 19.58 -22.50
C GLY A 447 -11.61 20.39 -21.20
N ASN A 448 -10.58 20.17 -20.39
CA ASN A 448 -10.32 20.96 -19.18
C ASN A 448 -9.24 22.00 -19.49
N ALA A 449 -9.61 23.30 -19.45
CA ALA A 449 -8.71 24.39 -19.82
C ALA A 449 -7.43 24.48 -18.96
N LYS A 450 -7.47 24.01 -17.72
CA LYS A 450 -6.30 23.99 -16.82
C LYS A 450 -5.33 22.85 -17.11
N ILE A 451 -5.86 21.69 -17.50
CA ILE A 451 -5.08 20.47 -17.77
C ILE A 451 -4.61 20.45 -19.23
N GLY A 452 -5.49 20.88 -20.17
CA GLY A 452 -5.19 20.92 -21.59
C GLY A 452 -5.08 19.54 -22.22
N LYS A 453 -4.01 19.32 -23.00
CA LYS A 453 -3.76 18.09 -23.74
C LYS A 453 -2.90 17.12 -22.94
N VAL A 454 -3.27 15.84 -22.95
CA VAL A 454 -2.54 14.73 -22.34
C VAL A 454 -2.03 13.79 -23.43
N ALA A 455 -0.81 13.30 -23.27
CA ALA A 455 -0.19 12.35 -24.21
C ALA A 455 -0.67 10.92 -23.96
N PHE A 456 -0.95 10.20 -25.04
CA PHE A 456 -1.31 8.78 -25.05
C PHE A 456 -0.46 8.02 -26.06
N THR A 457 -0.31 6.73 -25.86
CA THR A 457 0.44 5.83 -26.73
C THR A 457 -0.45 4.65 -27.15
N LEU A 458 -0.46 4.37 -28.47
CA LEU A 458 -1.02 3.14 -29.02
C LEU A 458 0.14 2.22 -29.40
N LYS A 459 0.21 1.05 -28.81
CA LYS A 459 1.17 0.02 -29.17
C LYS A 459 0.58 -0.84 -30.28
N THR A 460 1.32 -0.99 -31.36
CA THR A 460 0.80 -1.58 -32.59
C THR A 460 1.20 -3.04 -32.76
N GLU A 461 0.22 -3.89 -33.05
CA GLU A 461 0.43 -5.25 -33.54
C GLU A 461 0.17 -5.23 -35.06
N VAL A 462 1.22 -5.37 -35.86
CA VAL A 462 1.15 -5.37 -37.33
C VAL A 462 1.10 -6.83 -37.80
N PRO A 463 0.06 -7.23 -38.60
CA PRO A 463 -0.03 -8.59 -39.08
C PRO A 463 1.12 -8.92 -40.04
N ALA A 464 1.53 -10.20 -40.07
CA ALA A 464 2.53 -10.65 -41.01
C ALA A 464 2.04 -10.42 -42.45
N LYS A 465 2.87 -9.80 -43.28
CA LYS A 465 2.61 -9.72 -44.71
C LYS A 465 2.88 -11.09 -45.36
N TYR A 466 1.93 -11.58 -46.11
CA TYR A 466 2.12 -12.78 -46.95
C TYR A 466 2.21 -12.38 -48.41
N ILE A 467 3.01 -13.11 -49.15
CA ILE A 467 3.18 -12.97 -50.58
C ILE A 467 2.84 -14.29 -51.27
N THR A 468 2.46 -14.18 -52.53
CA THR A 468 2.14 -15.32 -53.37
C THR A 468 3.27 -15.58 -54.35
N ILE A 469 3.76 -16.83 -54.36
CA ILE A 469 4.71 -17.31 -55.35
C ILE A 469 3.95 -18.21 -56.32
N SER A 470 3.75 -17.75 -57.55
CA SER A 470 3.13 -18.49 -58.63
C SER A 470 4.17 -19.16 -59.51
N PHE A 471 3.75 -20.16 -60.25
CA PHE A 471 4.64 -20.96 -61.09
C PHE A 471 4.11 -20.96 -62.52
N ASP A 472 4.98 -20.63 -63.48
CA ASP A 472 4.71 -20.59 -64.89
C ASP A 472 5.40 -21.80 -65.57
N PRO A 473 4.68 -22.67 -66.31
CA PRO A 473 5.26 -23.83 -66.96
C PRO A 473 6.27 -23.47 -68.09
N ASN A 474 6.27 -22.23 -68.59
CA ASN A 474 7.21 -21.72 -69.58
C ASN A 474 7.53 -22.71 -70.72
N GLY A 475 6.51 -23.13 -71.46
CA GLY A 475 6.64 -24.10 -72.54
C GLY A 475 6.37 -25.53 -72.14
N GLY A 476 6.36 -25.88 -70.85
CA GLY A 476 5.83 -27.12 -70.32
C GLY A 476 4.29 -27.12 -70.25
N THR A 477 3.69 -28.20 -69.72
CA THR A 477 2.24 -28.31 -69.52
C THR A 477 1.90 -28.70 -68.08
N GLY A 478 0.62 -28.48 -67.69
CA GLY A 478 0.15 -28.78 -66.34
C GLY A 478 -0.07 -27.52 -65.50
N THR A 479 -0.36 -27.74 -64.22
CA THR A 479 -0.59 -26.65 -63.23
C THR A 479 0.09 -26.94 -61.93
N MET A 480 0.64 -25.89 -61.29
CA MET A 480 1.12 -25.93 -59.91
C MET A 480 0.35 -24.96 -59.04
N LYS A 481 0.03 -25.38 -57.81
CA LYS A 481 -0.62 -24.48 -56.86
C LYS A 481 0.38 -23.39 -56.41
N PRO A 482 -0.06 -22.11 -56.39
CA PRO A 482 0.78 -21.06 -55.79
C PRO A 482 1.10 -21.34 -54.33
N MET A 483 2.28 -20.95 -53.91
CA MET A 483 2.68 -20.98 -52.51
C MET A 483 2.39 -19.63 -51.84
N ARG A 484 1.77 -19.67 -50.67
CA ARG A 484 1.62 -18.47 -49.82
C ARG A 484 2.70 -18.49 -48.74
N VAL A 485 3.66 -17.58 -48.81
CA VAL A 485 4.83 -17.51 -47.91
C VAL A 485 4.87 -16.17 -47.20
N LYS A 486 5.50 -16.13 -46.01
CA LYS A 486 5.65 -14.88 -45.26
C LYS A 486 6.68 -14.01 -45.95
N ALA A 487 6.33 -12.75 -46.26
CA ALA A 487 7.24 -11.80 -46.88
C ALA A 487 8.48 -11.55 -46.00
N GLY A 488 9.66 -11.58 -46.62
CA GLY A 488 10.93 -11.36 -45.90
C GLY A 488 11.40 -12.54 -45.05
N VAL A 489 10.80 -13.72 -45.19
CA VAL A 489 11.25 -14.96 -44.56
C VAL A 489 11.67 -15.93 -45.65
N GLY A 490 12.77 -16.67 -45.46
CA GLY A 490 13.23 -17.69 -46.39
C GLY A 490 12.17 -18.79 -46.58
N TYR A 491 12.04 -19.27 -47.81
CA TYR A 491 11.18 -20.38 -48.16
C TYR A 491 11.86 -21.28 -49.21
N THR A 492 11.58 -22.58 -49.14
CA THR A 492 12.19 -23.57 -50.02
C THR A 492 11.36 -23.69 -51.30
N LEU A 493 12.04 -23.65 -52.49
CA LEU A 493 11.40 -23.83 -53.78
C LEU A 493 10.92 -25.30 -53.95
N PRO A 494 9.69 -25.52 -54.42
CA PRO A 494 9.13 -26.85 -54.59
C PRO A 494 9.74 -27.58 -55.78
N GLU A 495 9.59 -28.90 -55.77
CA GLU A 495 9.82 -29.71 -56.96
C GLU A 495 8.87 -29.25 -58.10
N CYS A 496 9.37 -29.31 -59.35
CA CYS A 496 8.56 -28.99 -60.52
C CYS A 496 7.64 -30.15 -60.87
N THR A 497 6.33 -29.92 -60.86
CA THR A 497 5.34 -30.90 -61.24
C THR A 497 4.73 -30.63 -62.63
N PHE A 498 5.25 -29.66 -63.36
CA PHE A 498 4.90 -29.46 -64.78
C PHE A 498 5.46 -30.61 -65.64
N THR A 499 4.72 -30.94 -66.66
CA THR A 499 5.22 -31.89 -67.68
C THR A 499 6.19 -31.11 -68.60
N PRO A 500 7.46 -31.56 -68.70
CA PRO A 500 8.45 -30.91 -69.59
C PRO A 500 8.04 -30.97 -71.05
N PRO A 501 8.52 -30.02 -71.90
CA PRO A 501 8.48 -30.17 -73.34
C PRO A 501 9.20 -31.45 -73.77
N GLU A 502 8.83 -31.97 -74.96
CA GLU A 502 9.42 -33.22 -75.50
C GLU A 502 10.97 -33.13 -75.54
N GLY A 503 11.64 -34.15 -75.05
CA GLY A 503 13.12 -34.21 -75.00
C GLY A 503 13.79 -33.34 -73.92
N LYS A 504 13.01 -32.67 -73.07
CA LYS A 504 13.53 -31.78 -72.01
C LYS A 504 13.33 -32.36 -70.62
N GLU A 505 14.12 -31.86 -69.68
CA GLU A 505 13.94 -32.09 -68.24
C GLU A 505 14.03 -30.74 -67.45
N PHE A 506 13.49 -30.69 -66.26
CA PHE A 506 13.52 -29.48 -65.41
C PHE A 506 14.95 -29.12 -65.02
N ALA A 507 15.31 -27.85 -65.25
CA ALA A 507 16.64 -27.33 -64.94
C ALA A 507 16.65 -26.43 -63.70
N GLY A 508 15.51 -25.81 -63.38
CA GLY A 508 15.39 -24.91 -62.22
C GLY A 508 14.29 -23.88 -62.42
N TRP A 509 14.06 -23.06 -61.41
CA TRP A 509 13.13 -21.96 -61.40
C TRP A 509 13.83 -20.64 -61.74
N LEU A 510 13.44 -20.02 -62.82
CA LEU A 510 13.90 -18.68 -63.24
C LEU A 510 13.14 -17.61 -62.45
N ALA A 511 13.82 -16.85 -61.64
CA ALA A 511 13.28 -15.73 -60.91
C ALA A 511 13.36 -14.41 -61.71
N VAL A 512 12.63 -13.37 -61.21
CA VAL A 512 12.58 -12.05 -61.84
C VAL A 512 13.94 -11.37 -61.96
N ASN A 513 14.89 -11.69 -61.05
CA ASN A 513 16.27 -11.20 -61.05
C ASN A 513 17.16 -11.86 -62.14
N GLY A 514 16.60 -12.77 -62.94
CA GLY A 514 17.33 -13.49 -63.99
C GLY A 514 18.12 -14.73 -63.49
N ASN A 515 18.11 -15.03 -62.22
CA ASN A 515 18.78 -16.22 -61.67
C ASN A 515 17.89 -17.46 -61.77
N VAL A 516 18.52 -18.60 -62.00
CA VAL A 516 17.86 -19.91 -61.98
C VAL A 516 18.26 -20.67 -60.72
N TYR A 517 17.26 -21.09 -59.96
CA TYR A 517 17.44 -21.79 -58.71
C TYR A 517 16.92 -23.23 -58.85
N PRO A 518 17.64 -24.26 -58.35
CA PRO A 518 17.13 -25.61 -58.36
C PRO A 518 15.94 -25.80 -57.42
N ALA A 519 15.14 -26.86 -57.59
CA ALA A 519 14.21 -27.29 -56.58
C ALA A 519 14.94 -27.60 -55.27
N GLY A 520 14.26 -27.38 -54.14
CA GLY A 520 14.87 -27.55 -52.80
C GLY A 520 15.77 -26.39 -52.38
N HIS A 521 16.00 -25.36 -53.25
CA HIS A 521 16.81 -24.21 -52.86
C HIS A 521 16.02 -23.21 -52.02
N ASP A 522 16.65 -22.69 -50.97
CA ASP A 522 16.01 -21.66 -50.12
C ASP A 522 16.21 -20.27 -50.78
N VAL A 523 15.08 -19.59 -50.93
CA VAL A 523 15.02 -18.24 -51.48
C VAL A 523 14.25 -17.31 -50.57
N TYR A 524 14.30 -16.00 -50.89
CA TYR A 524 13.68 -14.99 -50.09
C TYR A 524 13.03 -13.93 -50.98
N SER A 525 11.85 -13.45 -50.62
CA SER A 525 11.17 -12.37 -51.30
C SER A 525 10.34 -11.50 -50.39
N THR A 526 10.14 -10.25 -50.76
CA THR A 526 9.27 -9.29 -50.05
C THR A 526 8.02 -8.91 -50.82
N TYR A 527 7.86 -9.46 -52.06
CA TYR A 527 6.77 -9.18 -52.98
C TYR A 527 6.37 -10.43 -53.74
N ASP A 528 5.13 -10.41 -54.30
CA ASP A 528 4.61 -11.49 -55.12
C ASP A 528 5.54 -11.78 -56.30
N GLN A 529 5.75 -13.04 -56.62
CA GLN A 529 6.61 -13.47 -57.69
C GLN A 529 5.92 -14.52 -58.55
N SER A 530 6.30 -14.51 -59.88
CA SER A 530 6.02 -15.63 -60.76
C SER A 530 7.35 -16.24 -61.21
N LEU A 531 7.60 -17.47 -60.76
CA LEU A 531 8.79 -18.22 -61.14
C LEU A 531 8.48 -19.05 -62.38
N LYS A 532 9.40 -18.98 -63.39
CA LYS A 532 9.22 -19.73 -64.62
C LYS A 532 10.08 -21.01 -64.58
N ALA A 533 9.49 -22.11 -64.97
CA ALA A 533 10.26 -23.31 -65.17
C ALA A 533 11.29 -23.10 -66.32
N THR A 534 12.50 -23.57 -66.08
CA THR A 534 13.52 -23.66 -67.16
C THR A 534 13.78 -25.13 -67.49
N TRP A 535 14.07 -25.36 -68.76
CA TRP A 535 14.19 -26.68 -69.31
C TRP A 535 15.57 -26.85 -69.94
N LYS A 536 16.21 -27.99 -69.76
CA LYS A 536 17.44 -28.38 -70.42
C LYS A 536 17.21 -29.68 -71.19
N ASP A 537 18.10 -30.01 -72.18
CA ASP A 537 18.01 -31.26 -72.90
C ASP A 537 18.25 -32.43 -71.96
N LYS A 538 17.49 -33.51 -72.11
CA LYS A 538 17.78 -34.76 -71.39
C LYS A 538 19.11 -35.28 -71.87
N THR A 539 20.02 -35.56 -70.92
CA THR A 539 21.25 -36.25 -71.22
C THR A 539 20.90 -37.67 -71.63
N GLU A 540 21.12 -38.02 -72.96
CA GLU A 540 20.99 -39.42 -73.38
C GLU A 540 22.02 -40.22 -72.59
N VAL A 541 21.59 -41.15 -71.76
CA VAL A 541 22.45 -42.14 -71.17
C VAL A 541 22.71 -43.13 -72.31
N ASP A 542 23.95 -43.06 -72.86
CA ASP A 542 24.42 -44.03 -73.82
C ASP A 542 24.48 -45.42 -73.18
N VAL A 543 23.43 -46.23 -73.47
CA VAL A 543 23.22 -47.58 -72.93
C VAL A 543 24.07 -48.60 -73.70
N THR A 544 25.04 -48.13 -74.58
CA THR A 544 25.83 -49.04 -75.39
C THR A 544 27.17 -49.45 -74.76
N GLN A 545 27.41 -49.14 -73.46
CA GLN A 545 28.56 -49.65 -72.70
C GLN A 545 28.10 -50.34 -71.38
N MET A 546 27.44 -51.46 -71.49
CA MET A 546 27.37 -52.55 -70.50
C MET A 546 27.76 -53.85 -71.12
#